data_40304a1ec0bb8ada28221caa599458af
#
_entry.id   40304a1ec0bb8ada28221caa599458af
#
_cell.length_a   1.000
_cell.length_b   1.000
_cell.length_c   1.000
_cell.angle_alpha   90.00
_cell.angle_beta   90.00
_cell.angle_gamma   90.00
#
_symmetry.space_group_name_H-M   'P 1'
#
loop_
_entity.id
_entity.type
_entity.pdbx_description
1 polymer ?
#
loop_
_entity_poly.entity_id
_entity_poly.type
_entity_poly.pdbx_seq_one_letter_code
_entity_poly.pdbx_strand_id
1 'polypeptide(L)'
;GRLISRLAHWALSRQQTAVHKVFTSIDDRFSDRVVELIDEHLELERNWQQRRVSLAEYAEPTARSFGYLFSLAARLGSAVAGQCSPASHPANAINAIPPEELLTAIGESIGRAILTFDCARDWQHDQRRGQFNPLPDEAAIPAALDLACASLDQAAWLCETHFGESSLSARVLTSVFERSARFTPRRSARVERPAWKQKL
;
A
#
# COMPACT_ATOMS: atom_id res chain seq x y z
N GLY A 1 -10.89 13.16 -1.53
CA GLY A 1 -10.05 14.06 -0.74
C GLY A 1 -10.16 13.89 0.78
N ARG A 2 -11.24 13.26 1.30
CA ARG A 2 -11.39 13.13 2.76
C ARG A 2 -10.66 11.94 3.37
N LEU A 3 -10.37 10.88 2.64
CA LEU A 3 -9.69 9.72 3.22
C LEU A 3 -8.21 10.00 3.43
N ILE A 4 -7.55 10.60 2.46
CA ILE A 4 -6.13 10.99 2.59
C ILE A 4 -5.99 12.08 3.66
N SER A 5 -6.91 13.05 3.68
CA SER A 5 -7.01 14.02 4.77
C SER A 5 -7.28 13.36 6.13
N ARG A 6 -8.10 12.30 6.19
CA ARG A 6 -8.36 11.55 7.42
C ARG A 6 -7.20 10.63 7.80
N LEU A 7 -6.55 9.98 6.85
CA LEU A 7 -5.33 9.20 7.09
C LEU A 7 -4.18 10.11 7.51
N ALA A 8 -3.98 11.23 6.82
CA ALA A 8 -3.02 12.24 7.22
C ALA A 8 -3.36 12.82 8.60
N HIS A 9 -4.63 13.14 8.86
CA HIS A 9 -5.08 13.65 10.15
C HIS A 9 -5.02 12.57 11.25
N TRP A 10 -5.31 11.31 10.93
CA TRP A 10 -5.19 10.19 11.86
C TRP A 10 -3.71 9.85 12.12
N ALA A 11 -2.87 9.80 11.10
CA ALA A 11 -1.42 9.67 11.23
C ALA A 11 -0.83 10.85 12.02
N LEU A 12 -1.40 12.04 11.85
CA LEU A 12 -0.92 13.26 12.46
C LEU A 12 -1.50 13.55 13.86
N SER A 13 -2.64 12.99 14.31
CA SER A 13 -3.32 13.53 15.49
C SER A 13 -3.33 12.71 16.79
N ARG A 14 -3.07 11.42 16.78
CA ARG A 14 -3.26 10.64 18.02
C ARG A 14 -2.13 9.72 18.48
N GLN A 15 -1.18 9.39 17.67
CA GLN A 15 0.02 8.62 18.08
C GLN A 15 1.31 9.27 17.62
N GLN A 16 1.26 10.53 17.29
CA GLN A 16 2.29 11.31 16.62
C GLN A 16 3.65 11.31 17.32
N THR A 17 3.66 11.38 18.65
CA THR A 17 4.92 11.67 19.33
C THR A 17 5.88 10.46 19.32
N ALA A 18 5.38 9.25 19.50
CA ALA A 18 6.23 8.06 19.58
C ALA A 18 6.63 7.57 18.18
N VAL A 19 5.65 7.40 17.29
CA VAL A 19 5.89 6.91 15.91
C VAL A 19 6.72 7.93 15.12
N HIS A 20 6.39 9.21 15.22
CA HIS A 20 7.14 10.28 14.59
C HIS A 20 8.59 10.33 15.11
N LYS A 21 8.81 10.23 16.42
CA LYS A 21 10.16 10.18 16.99
C LYS A 21 10.97 8.99 16.48
N VAL A 22 10.35 7.80 16.38
CA VAL A 22 11.00 6.62 15.85
C VAL A 22 11.40 6.84 14.39
N PHE A 23 10.48 7.27 13.54
CA PHE A 23 10.80 7.48 12.12
C PHE A 23 11.79 8.62 11.89
N THR A 24 11.69 9.74 12.62
CA THR A 24 12.66 10.83 12.55
C THR A 24 14.04 10.41 13.05
N SER A 25 14.14 9.45 13.97
CA SER A 25 15.44 8.91 14.39
C SER A 25 16.09 8.02 13.35
N ILE A 26 15.32 7.48 12.40
CA ILE A 26 15.81 6.66 11.28
C ILE A 26 16.12 7.53 10.06
N ASP A 27 15.28 8.52 9.82
CA ASP A 27 15.39 9.46 8.70
C ASP A 27 14.94 10.85 9.18
N ASP A 28 15.89 11.77 9.26
CA ASP A 28 15.67 13.16 9.72
C ASP A 28 14.75 13.94 8.74
N ARG A 29 14.68 13.50 7.49
CA ARG A 29 13.79 14.07 6.46
C ARG A 29 12.38 13.45 6.45
N PHE A 30 12.04 12.59 7.42
CA PHE A 30 10.75 11.91 7.43
C PHE A 30 9.55 12.85 7.25
N SER A 31 9.53 13.94 8.02
CA SER A 31 8.40 14.90 7.97
C SER A 31 8.30 15.59 6.61
N ASP A 32 9.44 16.03 6.07
CA ASP A 32 9.49 16.74 4.79
C ASP A 32 9.02 15.81 3.67
N ARG A 33 9.49 14.56 3.69
CA ARG A 33 9.13 13.57 2.68
C ARG A 33 7.64 13.23 2.70
N VAL A 34 7.04 13.12 3.87
CA VAL A 34 5.60 12.89 4.01
C VAL A 34 4.81 14.08 3.47
N VAL A 35 5.23 15.29 3.78
CA VAL A 35 4.59 16.51 3.27
C VAL A 35 4.71 16.60 1.75
N GLU A 36 5.90 16.36 1.18
CA GLU A 36 6.11 16.32 -0.28
C GLU A 36 5.12 15.38 -0.99
N LEU A 37 4.94 14.16 -0.46
CA LEU A 37 4.05 13.16 -1.05
C LEU A 37 2.56 13.53 -0.93
N ILE A 38 2.18 14.19 0.17
CA ILE A 38 0.82 14.73 0.35
C ILE A 38 0.58 15.87 -0.63
N ASP A 39 1.52 16.81 -0.76
CA ASP A 39 1.39 17.96 -1.66
C ASP A 39 1.31 17.51 -3.12
N GLU A 40 2.09 16.52 -3.52
CA GLU A 40 2.04 15.93 -4.85
C GLU A 40 0.67 15.32 -5.14
N HIS A 41 0.08 14.60 -4.18
CA HIS A 41 -1.25 14.04 -4.32
C HIS A 41 -2.33 15.13 -4.45
N LEU A 42 -2.25 16.18 -3.62
CA LEU A 42 -3.15 17.33 -3.69
C LEU A 42 -3.00 18.10 -5.00
N GLU A 43 -1.81 18.15 -5.57
CA GLU A 43 -1.58 18.77 -6.88
C GLU A 43 -2.25 17.97 -8.00
N LEU A 44 -2.20 16.64 -7.95
CA LEU A 44 -2.94 15.79 -8.88
C LEU A 44 -4.46 16.02 -8.78
N GLU A 45 -5.01 16.15 -7.57
CA GLU A 45 -6.43 16.49 -7.38
C GLU A 45 -6.79 17.87 -7.99
N ARG A 46 -5.95 18.90 -7.78
CA ARG A 46 -6.19 20.24 -8.30
C ARG A 46 -6.13 20.29 -9.82
N ASN A 47 -5.22 19.52 -10.41
CA ASN A 47 -4.96 19.56 -11.85
C ASN A 47 -5.74 18.50 -12.64
N TRP A 48 -6.57 17.71 -11.98
CA TRP A 48 -7.30 16.58 -12.57
C TRP A 48 -8.05 16.94 -13.85
N GLN A 49 -8.84 18.03 -13.82
CA GLN A 49 -9.64 18.45 -14.98
C GLN A 49 -8.79 18.85 -16.20
N GLN A 50 -7.57 19.29 -15.96
CA GLN A 50 -6.66 19.78 -17.01
C GLN A 50 -5.78 18.66 -17.58
N ARG A 51 -5.37 17.68 -16.77
CA ARG A 51 -4.33 16.71 -17.11
C ARG A 51 -4.85 15.33 -17.52
N ARG A 52 -6.11 14.98 -17.29
CA ARG A 52 -6.63 13.61 -17.50
C ARG A 52 -5.70 12.56 -16.89
N VAL A 53 -5.39 12.71 -15.63
CA VAL A 53 -4.53 11.78 -14.88
C VAL A 53 -5.19 10.40 -14.85
N SER A 54 -4.47 9.34 -15.15
CA SER A 54 -4.99 7.96 -15.01
C SER A 54 -5.14 7.58 -13.53
N LEU A 55 -5.98 6.59 -13.24
CA LEU A 55 -6.12 6.09 -11.87
C LEU A 55 -4.78 5.57 -11.31
N ALA A 56 -3.94 4.97 -12.15
CA ALA A 56 -2.62 4.50 -11.75
C ALA A 56 -1.70 5.66 -11.34
N GLU A 57 -1.66 6.75 -12.14
CA GLU A 57 -0.90 7.96 -11.80
C GLU A 57 -1.43 8.62 -10.53
N TYR A 58 -2.77 8.67 -10.37
CA TYR A 58 -3.39 9.21 -9.16
C TYR A 58 -3.01 8.42 -7.90
N ALA A 59 -2.86 7.10 -8.02
CA ALA A 59 -2.48 6.24 -6.91
C ALA A 59 -0.99 6.30 -6.55
N GLU A 60 -0.14 6.81 -7.43
CA GLU A 60 1.31 6.74 -7.28
C GLU A 60 1.87 7.46 -6.04
N PRO A 61 1.45 8.70 -5.66
CA PRO A 61 1.94 9.33 -4.44
C PRO A 61 1.58 8.55 -3.18
N THR A 62 0.38 7.97 -3.14
CA THR A 62 -0.04 7.10 -2.02
C THR A 62 0.77 5.81 -1.99
N ALA A 63 1.00 5.17 -3.14
CA ALA A 63 1.85 3.99 -3.24
C ALA A 63 3.25 4.29 -2.69
N ARG A 64 3.90 5.36 -3.14
CA ARG A 64 5.22 5.78 -2.66
C ARG A 64 5.25 6.14 -1.17
N SER A 65 4.15 6.69 -0.63
CA SER A 65 4.04 6.95 0.80
C SER A 65 4.09 5.66 1.62
N PHE A 66 3.36 4.63 1.19
CA PHE A 66 3.41 3.33 1.84
C PHE A 66 4.77 2.63 1.62
N GLY A 67 5.33 2.70 0.41
CA GLY A 67 6.68 2.20 0.14
C GLY A 67 7.72 2.81 1.06
N TYR A 68 7.70 4.13 1.23
CA TYR A 68 8.59 4.84 2.13
C TYR A 68 8.42 4.40 3.59
N LEU A 69 7.19 4.26 4.09
CA LEU A 69 6.96 3.77 5.45
C LEU A 69 7.49 2.35 5.66
N PHE A 70 7.35 1.48 4.67
CA PHE A 70 7.86 0.11 4.71
C PHE A 70 9.39 0.07 4.62
N SER A 71 10.03 0.98 3.87
CA SER A 71 11.50 1.12 3.84
C SER A 71 12.06 1.51 5.20
N LEU A 72 11.41 2.45 5.89
CA LEU A 72 11.79 2.84 7.25
C LEU A 72 11.66 1.67 8.23
N ALA A 73 10.63 0.83 8.08
CA ALA A 73 10.48 -0.38 8.90
C ALA A 73 11.63 -1.37 8.66
N ALA A 74 12.11 -1.52 7.42
CA ALA A 74 13.29 -2.33 7.10
C ALA A 74 14.55 -1.81 7.80
N ARG A 75 14.78 -0.50 7.70
CA ARG A 75 15.93 0.16 8.36
C ARG A 75 15.89 0.00 9.88
N LEU A 76 14.70 0.15 10.48
CA LEU A 76 14.51 -0.07 11.92
C LEU A 76 14.85 -1.50 12.31
N GLY A 77 14.35 -2.50 11.57
CA GLY A 77 14.66 -3.90 11.79
C GLY A 77 16.17 -4.18 11.73
N SER A 78 16.86 -3.62 10.74
CA SER A 78 18.31 -3.74 10.58
C SER A 78 19.08 -3.11 11.74
N ALA A 79 18.68 -1.94 12.21
CA ALA A 79 19.30 -1.25 13.33
C ALA A 79 19.16 -2.05 14.64
N VAL A 80 17.98 -2.64 14.89
CA VAL A 80 17.71 -3.46 16.08
C VAL A 80 18.51 -4.77 16.03
N ALA A 81 18.58 -5.44 14.88
CA ALA A 81 19.34 -6.68 14.74
C ALA A 81 20.84 -6.48 14.90
N GLY A 82 21.38 -5.35 14.45
CA GLY A 82 22.80 -5.01 14.65
C GLY A 82 23.19 -4.77 16.11
N GLN A 83 22.21 -4.50 16.98
CA GLN A 83 22.45 -4.32 18.43
C GLN A 83 22.36 -5.64 19.23
N CYS A 84 21.75 -6.68 18.67
CA CYS A 84 21.68 -7.99 19.29
C CYS A 84 22.99 -8.74 19.03
N SER A 85 23.79 -8.96 20.08
CA SER A 85 25.08 -9.67 20.00
C SER A 85 24.89 -11.09 19.41
N PRO A 86 25.72 -11.54 18.46
CA PRO A 86 25.56 -12.82 17.75
C PRO A 86 25.79 -14.07 18.62
N ALA A 87 25.96 -13.92 19.95
CA ALA A 87 26.44 -14.99 20.82
C ALA A 87 25.39 -16.04 21.24
N SER A 88 24.11 -15.94 20.86
CA SER A 88 23.12 -16.79 21.52
C SER A 88 22.26 -17.72 20.67
N HIS A 89 22.20 -17.63 19.33
CA HIS A 89 21.42 -18.64 18.56
C HIS A 89 21.91 -18.81 17.10
N PRO A 90 22.65 -19.92 16.79
CA PRO A 90 23.06 -20.22 15.42
C PRO A 90 21.95 -20.89 14.57
N ALA A 91 20.71 -21.02 15.05
CA ALA A 91 19.76 -21.95 14.46
C ALA A 91 18.63 -21.34 13.62
N ASN A 92 18.50 -20.03 13.47
CA ASN A 92 17.37 -19.46 12.73
C ASN A 92 17.79 -18.46 11.63
N ALA A 93 18.27 -19.00 10.50
CA ALA A 93 18.38 -18.25 9.25
C ALA A 93 17.02 -17.70 8.71
N ILE A 94 15.92 -17.99 9.42
CA ILE A 94 14.55 -17.58 9.09
C ILE A 94 14.31 -16.08 9.41
N ASN A 95 15.20 -15.43 10.14
CA ASN A 95 15.08 -14.02 10.55
C ASN A 95 15.98 -13.08 9.76
N ALA A 96 16.37 -13.42 8.54
CA ALA A 96 17.03 -12.45 7.66
C ALA A 96 16.07 -11.26 7.45
N ILE A 97 16.53 -10.06 7.84
CA ILE A 97 15.76 -8.84 7.61
C ILE A 97 15.56 -8.70 6.11
N PRO A 98 14.30 -8.50 5.66
CA PRO A 98 14.03 -8.38 4.24
C PRO A 98 14.80 -7.18 3.66
N PRO A 99 15.25 -7.28 2.40
CA PRO A 99 15.83 -6.14 1.71
C PRO A 99 14.90 -4.93 1.73
N GLU A 100 15.45 -3.74 1.89
CA GLU A 100 14.67 -2.49 1.91
C GLU A 100 13.81 -2.35 0.65
N GLU A 101 14.37 -2.70 -0.52
CA GLU A 101 13.69 -2.65 -1.81
C GLU A 101 12.46 -3.57 -1.85
N LEU A 102 12.55 -4.75 -1.23
CA LEU A 102 11.42 -5.67 -1.15
C LEU A 102 10.28 -5.09 -0.31
N LEU A 103 10.59 -4.58 0.88
CA LEU A 103 9.57 -3.97 1.74
C LEU A 103 8.98 -2.71 1.09
N THR A 104 9.79 -1.91 0.41
CA THR A 104 9.33 -0.77 -0.38
C THR A 104 8.32 -1.22 -1.44
N ALA A 105 8.63 -2.23 -2.24
CA ALA A 105 7.75 -2.75 -3.30
C ALA A 105 6.44 -3.33 -2.74
N ILE A 106 6.50 -4.01 -1.59
CA ILE A 106 5.31 -4.50 -0.88
C ILE A 106 4.45 -3.31 -0.43
N GLY A 107 5.06 -2.31 0.19
CA GLY A 107 4.37 -1.11 0.65
C GLY A 107 3.70 -0.36 -0.49
N GLU A 108 4.39 -0.14 -1.61
CA GLU A 108 3.84 0.51 -2.81
C GLU A 108 2.63 -0.24 -3.36
N SER A 109 2.73 -1.57 -3.44
CA SER A 109 1.63 -2.40 -3.92
C SER A 109 0.41 -2.31 -2.99
N ILE A 110 0.61 -2.31 -1.68
CA ILE A 110 -0.46 -2.14 -0.68
C ILE A 110 -1.08 -0.74 -0.78
N GLY A 111 -0.26 0.31 -0.86
CA GLY A 111 -0.74 1.69 -0.96
C GLY A 111 -1.57 1.92 -2.22
N ARG A 112 -1.13 1.39 -3.36
CA ARG A 112 -1.88 1.43 -4.63
C ARG A 112 -3.21 0.71 -4.50
N ALA A 113 -3.22 -0.48 -3.91
CA ALA A 113 -4.44 -1.26 -3.71
C ALA A 113 -5.46 -0.52 -2.84
N ILE A 114 -5.02 0.05 -1.71
CA ILE A 114 -5.89 0.77 -0.78
C ILE A 114 -6.56 1.95 -1.49
N LEU A 115 -5.79 2.78 -2.17
CA LEU A 115 -6.36 3.98 -2.81
C LEU A 115 -7.30 3.64 -3.97
N THR A 116 -6.92 2.69 -4.83
CA THR A 116 -7.75 2.30 -5.97
C THR A 116 -9.05 1.64 -5.53
N PHE A 117 -9.00 0.82 -4.47
CA PHE A 117 -10.19 0.22 -3.87
C PHE A 117 -11.11 1.29 -3.26
N ASP A 118 -10.55 2.28 -2.59
CA ASP A 118 -11.30 3.37 -1.96
C ASP A 118 -12.00 4.24 -3.01
N CYS A 119 -11.29 4.60 -4.09
CA CYS A 119 -11.90 5.30 -5.23
C CYS A 119 -13.11 4.55 -5.80
N ALA A 120 -12.98 3.23 -5.97
CA ALA A 120 -14.07 2.39 -6.48
C ALA A 120 -15.26 2.31 -5.52
N ARG A 121 -14.99 2.15 -4.22
CA ARG A 121 -16.00 2.01 -3.19
C ARG A 121 -16.78 3.30 -2.94
N ASP A 122 -16.08 4.41 -2.92
CA ASP A 122 -16.65 5.70 -2.53
C ASP A 122 -17.23 6.47 -3.74
N TRP A 123 -17.08 5.95 -4.97
CA TRP A 123 -17.50 6.63 -6.19
C TRP A 123 -18.94 7.19 -6.14
N GLN A 124 -19.92 6.35 -5.81
CA GLN A 124 -21.33 6.79 -5.73
C GLN A 124 -21.58 7.84 -4.66
N HIS A 125 -20.85 7.73 -3.54
CA HIS A 125 -20.95 8.68 -2.43
C HIS A 125 -20.36 10.04 -2.83
N ASP A 126 -19.19 10.03 -3.46
CA ASP A 126 -18.49 11.22 -3.91
C ASP A 126 -19.28 11.96 -4.98
N GLN A 127 -19.85 11.23 -5.96
CA GLN A 127 -20.70 11.80 -6.97
C GLN A 127 -21.94 12.51 -6.38
N ARG A 128 -22.63 11.90 -5.42
CA ARG A 128 -23.79 12.51 -4.76
C ARG A 128 -23.44 13.78 -4.00
N ARG A 129 -22.22 13.90 -3.53
CA ARG A 129 -21.74 15.05 -2.73
C ARG A 129 -20.95 16.07 -3.54
N GLY A 130 -20.76 15.84 -4.84
CA GLY A 130 -19.92 16.67 -5.68
C GLY A 130 -18.46 16.68 -5.21
N GLN A 131 -18.00 15.56 -4.62
CA GLN A 131 -16.62 15.39 -4.19
C GLN A 131 -15.78 14.81 -5.33
N PHE A 132 -14.50 15.13 -5.31
CA PHE A 132 -13.57 14.58 -6.29
C PHE A 132 -13.45 13.06 -6.15
N ASN A 133 -13.51 12.37 -7.28
CA ASN A 133 -13.14 10.97 -7.44
C ASN A 133 -12.50 10.80 -8.83
N PRO A 134 -11.35 10.10 -8.94
CA PRO A 134 -10.63 9.96 -10.19
C PRO A 134 -11.34 9.08 -11.23
N LEU A 135 -12.37 8.34 -10.86
CA LEU A 135 -13.12 7.52 -11.79
C LEU A 135 -14.11 8.39 -12.58
N PRO A 136 -14.06 8.35 -13.92
CA PRO A 136 -14.89 9.22 -14.75
C PRO A 136 -16.39 8.87 -14.66
N ASP A 137 -16.69 7.59 -14.48
CA ASP A 137 -18.05 7.07 -14.43
C ASP A 137 -18.12 5.73 -13.69
N GLU A 138 -19.33 5.21 -13.49
CA GLU A 138 -19.55 3.93 -12.82
C GLU A 138 -18.98 2.73 -13.59
N ALA A 139 -18.85 2.83 -14.91
CA ALA A 139 -18.31 1.76 -15.75
C ALA A 139 -16.79 1.56 -15.50
N ALA A 140 -16.10 2.55 -14.94
CA ALA A 140 -14.70 2.46 -14.56
C ALA A 140 -14.47 1.69 -13.24
N ILE A 141 -15.49 1.48 -12.41
CA ILE A 141 -15.36 0.80 -11.11
C ILE A 141 -14.77 -0.61 -11.23
N PRO A 142 -15.21 -1.49 -12.16
CA PRO A 142 -14.61 -2.82 -12.29
C PRO A 142 -13.11 -2.78 -12.58
N ALA A 143 -12.66 -1.87 -13.45
CA ALA A 143 -11.23 -1.73 -13.76
C ALA A 143 -10.42 -1.24 -12.56
N ALA A 144 -10.98 -0.35 -11.73
CA ALA A 144 -10.35 0.10 -10.49
C ALA A 144 -10.21 -1.04 -9.48
N LEU A 145 -11.25 -1.88 -9.34
CA LEU A 145 -11.21 -3.06 -8.47
C LEU A 145 -10.21 -4.11 -8.99
N ASP A 146 -10.13 -4.31 -10.30
CA ASP A 146 -9.15 -5.22 -10.92
C ASP A 146 -7.72 -4.73 -10.63
N LEU A 147 -7.45 -3.41 -10.72
CA LEU A 147 -6.16 -2.82 -10.36
C LEU A 147 -5.82 -3.00 -8.88
N ALA A 148 -6.80 -2.79 -7.99
CA ALA A 148 -6.62 -3.01 -6.55
C ALA A 148 -6.27 -4.48 -6.26
N CYS A 149 -6.99 -5.42 -6.87
CA CYS A 149 -6.74 -6.85 -6.74
C CYS A 149 -5.37 -7.25 -7.25
N ALA A 150 -4.97 -6.77 -8.44
CA ALA A 150 -3.65 -7.06 -9.01
C ALA A 150 -2.51 -6.53 -8.13
N SER A 151 -2.70 -5.36 -7.52
CA SER A 151 -1.72 -4.77 -6.59
C SER A 151 -1.60 -5.59 -5.30
N LEU A 152 -2.70 -6.08 -4.73
CA LEU A 152 -2.67 -6.98 -3.57
C LEU A 152 -2.05 -8.34 -3.91
N ASP A 153 -2.36 -8.90 -5.08
CA ASP A 153 -1.75 -10.15 -5.55
C ASP A 153 -0.23 -10.00 -5.68
N GLN A 154 0.24 -8.86 -6.17
CA GLN A 154 1.67 -8.56 -6.25
C GLN A 154 2.32 -8.50 -4.86
N ALA A 155 1.70 -7.80 -3.90
CA ALA A 155 2.20 -7.74 -2.52
C ALA A 155 2.24 -9.14 -1.88
N ALA A 156 1.19 -9.95 -2.07
CA ALA A 156 1.13 -11.32 -1.56
C ALA A 156 2.22 -12.20 -2.17
N TRP A 157 2.40 -12.13 -3.49
CA TRP A 157 3.46 -12.86 -4.19
C TRP A 157 4.86 -12.49 -3.69
N LEU A 158 5.15 -11.20 -3.50
CA LEU A 158 6.42 -10.75 -2.93
C LEU A 158 6.65 -11.31 -1.53
N CYS A 159 5.59 -11.33 -0.70
CA CYS A 159 5.66 -11.92 0.63
C CYS A 159 5.87 -13.44 0.59
N GLU A 160 5.11 -14.16 -0.23
CA GLU A 160 5.22 -15.62 -0.38
C GLU A 160 6.60 -16.03 -0.89
N THR A 161 7.11 -15.32 -1.91
CA THR A 161 8.41 -15.62 -2.51
C THR A 161 9.56 -15.42 -1.53
N HIS A 162 9.46 -14.41 -0.66
CA HIS A 162 10.57 -14.06 0.24
C HIS A 162 10.45 -14.70 1.62
N PHE A 163 9.24 -14.76 2.18
CA PHE A 163 9.02 -15.26 3.55
C PHE A 163 8.46 -16.69 3.60
N GLY A 164 8.12 -17.26 2.44
CA GLY A 164 7.44 -18.54 2.30
C GLY A 164 5.92 -18.44 2.48
N GLU A 165 5.20 -19.42 1.93
CA GLU A 165 3.72 -19.46 1.92
C GLU A 165 3.10 -19.49 3.32
N SER A 166 3.80 -20.04 4.31
CA SER A 166 3.33 -20.14 5.69
C SER A 166 3.55 -18.86 6.51
N SER A 167 4.15 -17.83 5.93
CA SER A 167 4.41 -16.59 6.66
C SER A 167 3.12 -15.91 7.09
N LEU A 168 3.15 -15.30 8.28
CA LEU A 168 2.01 -14.53 8.79
C LEU A 168 1.64 -13.39 7.84
N SER A 169 2.63 -12.73 7.26
CA SER A 169 2.44 -11.61 6.32
C SER A 169 1.70 -12.04 5.07
N ALA A 170 2.11 -13.15 4.43
CA ALA A 170 1.42 -13.71 3.27
C ALA A 170 -0.03 -14.10 3.63
N ARG A 171 -0.25 -14.76 4.77
CA ARG A 171 -1.59 -15.16 5.23
C ARG A 171 -2.50 -13.96 5.50
N VAL A 172 -1.98 -12.90 6.10
CA VAL A 172 -2.75 -11.67 6.36
C VAL A 172 -3.15 -11.00 5.05
N LEU A 173 -2.22 -10.84 4.10
CA LEU A 173 -2.51 -10.23 2.81
C LEU A 173 -3.53 -11.06 2.01
N THR A 174 -3.37 -12.37 1.97
CA THR A 174 -4.33 -13.28 1.32
C THR A 174 -5.72 -13.16 1.97
N SER A 175 -5.79 -13.10 3.30
CA SER A 175 -7.06 -12.93 4.03
C SER A 175 -7.73 -11.58 3.73
N VAL A 176 -6.95 -10.50 3.62
CA VAL A 176 -7.47 -9.18 3.23
C VAL A 176 -8.01 -9.22 1.81
N PHE A 177 -7.26 -9.83 0.89
CA PHE A 177 -7.68 -10.02 -0.50
C PHE A 177 -8.99 -10.80 -0.60
N GLU A 178 -9.10 -11.96 0.05
CA GLU A 178 -10.32 -12.78 0.03
C GLU A 178 -11.53 -12.05 0.60
N ARG A 179 -11.35 -11.25 1.64
CA ARG A 179 -12.43 -10.41 2.18
C ARG A 179 -12.84 -9.31 1.22
N SER A 180 -11.89 -8.63 0.59
CA SER A 180 -12.15 -7.58 -0.38
C SER A 180 -12.86 -8.12 -1.63
N ALA A 181 -12.46 -9.30 -2.12
CA ALA A 181 -13.10 -9.98 -3.24
C ALA A 181 -14.57 -10.35 -2.99
N ARG A 182 -15.00 -10.51 -1.73
CA ARG A 182 -16.40 -10.77 -1.38
C ARG A 182 -17.30 -9.54 -1.52
N PHE A 183 -16.74 -8.34 -1.54
CA PHE A 183 -17.46 -7.09 -1.75
C PHE A 183 -17.57 -6.70 -3.22
N THR A 184 -16.84 -7.38 -4.12
CA THR A 184 -17.07 -7.22 -5.56
C THR A 184 -18.34 -7.94 -5.96
N PRO A 185 -19.26 -7.31 -6.73
CA PRO A 185 -20.40 -8.01 -7.30
C PRO A 185 -19.85 -9.21 -8.08
N ARG A 186 -20.34 -10.41 -7.72
CA ARG A 186 -19.92 -11.67 -8.33
C ARG A 186 -19.95 -11.55 -9.85
N ARG A 187 -18.84 -11.22 -10.47
CA ARG A 187 -18.62 -11.59 -11.86
C ARG A 187 -18.48 -13.10 -11.87
N SER A 188 -19.44 -13.77 -12.46
CA SER A 188 -19.35 -15.16 -12.89
C SER A 188 -18.39 -15.30 -14.08
N ALA A 189 -17.15 -14.90 -13.90
CA ALA A 189 -16.05 -15.18 -14.80
C ALA A 189 -14.96 -15.80 -13.93
N ARG A 190 -14.73 -17.07 -14.19
CA ARG A 190 -13.58 -17.85 -13.74
C ARG A 190 -12.35 -16.98 -13.96
N VAL A 191 -11.82 -16.37 -12.90
CA VAL A 191 -10.53 -15.68 -12.97
C VAL A 191 -9.52 -16.77 -13.27
N GLU A 192 -9.08 -16.84 -14.53
CA GLU A 192 -7.94 -17.67 -14.87
C GLU A 192 -6.78 -17.21 -14.00
N ARG A 193 -6.17 -18.17 -13.31
CA ARG A 193 -4.98 -17.87 -12.49
C ARG A 193 -3.99 -17.12 -13.34
N PRO A 194 -3.40 -16.02 -12.86
CA PRO A 194 -2.39 -15.28 -13.60
C PRO A 194 -1.35 -16.24 -14.18
N ALA A 195 -0.88 -15.99 -15.39
CA ALA A 195 0.00 -16.90 -16.14
C ALA A 195 1.27 -17.30 -15.36
N TRP A 196 1.71 -16.51 -14.39
CA TRP A 196 2.84 -16.81 -13.52
C TRP A 196 2.54 -17.91 -12.47
N LYS A 197 1.25 -18.10 -12.05
CA LYS A 197 0.84 -19.22 -11.17
C LYS A 197 0.74 -20.58 -11.90
N GLN A 198 0.92 -20.60 -13.22
CA GLN A 198 0.87 -21.82 -14.03
C GLN A 198 2.26 -22.46 -14.27
N LYS A 199 3.33 -21.83 -13.79
CA LYS A 199 4.73 -22.28 -14.04
C LYS A 199 5.46 -22.79 -12.79
N LEU A 200 4.74 -23.01 -11.69
CA LEU A 200 5.19 -23.73 -10.52
C LEU A 200 4.42 -25.07 -10.43
#